data_fa64eb7211148466c4197c348ffe0017
#
_entry.id   fa64eb7211148466c4197c348ffe0017
#
_cell.length_a   1.000
_cell.length_b   1.000
_cell.length_c   1.000
_cell.angle_alpha   90.00
_cell.angle_beta   90.00
_cell.angle_gamma   90.00
#
_symmetry.space_group_name_H-M   'P 1'
#
loop_
_entity.id
_entity.type
_entity.pdbx_description
1 polymer ?
#
loop_
_entity_poly.entity_id
_entity_poly.type
_entity_poly.pdbx_seq_one_letter_code
_entity_poly.pdbx_strand_id
1 'polypeptide(L)'
;MKLYHTTLKENLKSIKEKGLIPSKLGIVYLSEKPNSWWQGKNYIILEVNMSNCKQKLTTFNMPELDEILCWGNIEPERITIFRGYNEG
;
A
#
# COMPACT_ATOMS: atom_id res chain seq x y z
N MET A 1 -7.81 9.29 6.70
CA MET A 1 -8.10 8.17 5.78
C MET A 1 -6.97 7.16 5.81
N LYS A 2 -7.31 5.91 6.03
CA LYS A 2 -6.32 4.83 6.03
C LYS A 2 -6.59 3.91 4.86
N LEU A 3 -5.54 3.64 4.11
CA LEU A 3 -5.59 2.71 3.00
C LEU A 3 -4.54 1.64 3.22
N TYR A 4 -4.54 0.62 2.39
CA TYR A 4 -3.68 -0.55 2.61
C TYR A 4 -2.92 -0.91 1.34
N HIS A 5 -1.74 -1.46 1.54
CA HIS A 5 -0.89 -1.90 0.44
C HIS A 5 -0.31 -3.26 0.79
N THR A 6 -0.51 -4.23 -0.08
CA THR A 6 0.04 -5.57 0.09
C THR A 6 1.29 -5.69 -0.75
N THR A 7 2.38 -6.14 -0.14
CA THR A 7 3.64 -6.24 -0.84
C THR A 7 4.46 -7.41 -0.30
N LEU A 8 5.51 -7.76 -1.01
CA LEU A 8 6.45 -8.78 -0.54
C LEU A 8 7.22 -8.24 0.66
N LYS A 9 7.41 -9.08 1.67
CA LYS A 9 8.11 -8.63 2.86
C LYS A 9 9.56 -8.24 2.59
N GLU A 10 10.16 -8.78 1.53
CA GLU A 10 11.52 -8.41 1.17
C GLU A 10 11.63 -6.94 0.76
N ASN A 11 10.51 -6.31 0.41
CA ASN A 11 10.50 -4.90 0.05
C ASN A 11 10.43 -3.98 1.27
N LEU A 12 10.22 -4.54 2.47
CA LEU A 12 9.95 -3.73 3.64
C LEU A 12 11.10 -2.79 3.99
N LYS A 13 12.33 -3.27 3.87
CA LYS A 13 13.48 -2.43 4.19
C LYS A 13 13.53 -1.19 3.31
N SER A 14 13.34 -1.38 2.01
CA SER A 14 13.34 -0.28 1.07
C SER A 14 12.17 0.67 1.34
N ILE A 15 11.01 0.11 1.66
CA ILE A 15 9.83 0.92 1.94
C ILE A 15 10.02 1.76 3.19
N LYS A 16 10.65 1.21 4.22
CA LYS A 16 10.94 1.98 5.43
C LYS A 16 11.87 3.14 5.17
N GLU A 17 12.77 2.99 4.22
CA GLU A 17 13.75 4.02 3.90
C GLU A 17 13.21 5.06 2.92
N LYS A 18 12.50 4.59 1.89
CA LYS A 18 12.13 5.44 0.76
C LYS A 18 10.63 5.65 0.61
N GLY A 19 9.82 4.91 1.37
CA GLY A 19 8.39 4.93 1.18
C GLY A 19 7.96 4.05 0.03
N LEU A 20 6.72 4.22 -0.41
CA LEU A 20 6.19 3.49 -1.54
C LEU A 20 6.49 4.27 -2.82
N ILE A 21 7.25 3.64 -3.69
CA ILE A 21 7.68 4.26 -4.94
C ILE A 21 6.73 3.80 -6.05
N PRO A 22 6.22 4.73 -6.86
CA PRO A 22 5.29 4.36 -7.92
C PRO A 22 5.94 3.48 -8.98
N SER A 23 5.09 2.71 -9.66
CA SER A 23 5.51 1.94 -10.82
C SER A 23 5.88 2.88 -11.96
N LYS A 24 6.23 2.30 -13.11
CA LYS A 24 6.56 3.09 -14.30
C LYS A 24 5.40 3.99 -14.74
N LEU A 25 4.19 3.62 -14.37
CA LEU A 25 3.01 4.43 -14.70
C LEU A 25 2.80 5.58 -13.72
N GLY A 26 3.62 5.67 -12.68
CA GLY A 26 3.49 6.71 -11.68
C GLY A 26 2.44 6.42 -10.63
N ILE A 27 2.07 5.17 -10.47
CA ILE A 27 0.94 4.77 -9.64
C ILE A 27 1.40 3.84 -8.53
N VAL A 28 0.94 4.10 -7.30
CA VAL A 28 1.00 3.16 -6.19
C VAL A 28 -0.40 2.62 -5.98
N TYR A 29 -0.56 1.31 -5.97
CA TYR A 29 -1.86 0.67 -5.83
C TYR A 29 -2.19 0.45 -4.36
N LEU A 30 -3.35 0.95 -3.94
CA LEU A 30 -3.82 0.84 -2.58
C LEU A 30 -5.21 0.22 -2.56
N SER A 31 -5.69 -0.16 -1.38
CA SER A 31 -7.04 -0.67 -1.21
C SER A 31 -7.67 -0.05 0.03
N GLU A 32 -9.00 0.00 0.07
CA GLU A 32 -9.71 0.52 1.23
C GLU A 32 -9.69 -0.45 2.40
N LYS A 33 -9.58 -1.74 2.11
CA LYS A 33 -9.58 -2.78 3.12
C LYS A 33 -8.30 -3.59 3.04
N PRO A 34 -7.85 -4.14 4.16
CA PRO A 34 -6.71 -5.05 4.11
C PRO A 34 -7.05 -6.22 3.19
N ASN A 35 -6.20 -6.45 2.23
CA ASN A 35 -6.46 -7.44 1.20
C ASN A 35 -5.81 -8.77 1.56
N SER A 36 -6.61 -9.79 1.72
CA SER A 36 -6.11 -11.11 2.09
C SER A 36 -5.92 -12.03 0.88
N TRP A 37 -5.96 -11.48 -0.30
CA TRP A 37 -5.76 -12.25 -1.52
C TRP A 37 -4.40 -12.94 -1.54
N TRP A 38 -3.42 -12.28 -1.00
CA TRP A 38 -2.06 -12.77 -1.00
C TRP A 38 -1.80 -13.45 0.32
N GLN A 39 -2.27 -14.66 0.43
CA GLN A 39 -2.04 -15.47 1.61
C GLN A 39 -0.75 -16.23 1.41
N GLY A 40 0.30 -15.73 2.02
CA GLY A 40 1.58 -16.40 1.93
C GLY A 40 2.53 -15.77 2.90
N LYS A 41 3.52 -16.56 3.29
CA LYS A 41 4.48 -16.11 4.28
C LYS A 41 5.34 -14.97 3.77
N ASN A 42 5.33 -14.74 2.47
CA ASN A 42 6.20 -13.73 1.87
C ASN A 42 5.55 -12.38 1.70
N TYR A 43 4.29 -12.23 2.11
CA TYR A 43 3.57 -10.98 1.93
C TYR A 43 3.25 -10.33 3.26
N ILE A 44 3.23 -9.01 3.25
CA ILE A 44 2.80 -8.22 4.39
C ILE A 44 1.77 -7.20 3.90
N ILE A 45 0.94 -6.77 4.83
CA ILE A 45 -0.02 -5.71 4.56
C ILE A 45 0.41 -4.48 5.33
N LEU A 46 0.53 -3.38 4.62
CA LEU A 46 0.92 -2.10 5.18
C LEU A 46 -0.32 -1.23 5.32
N GLU A 47 -0.37 -0.49 6.42
CA GLU A 47 -1.40 0.52 6.62
C GLU A 47 -0.80 1.86 6.28
N VAL A 48 -1.49 2.62 5.43
CA VAL A 48 -0.99 3.88 4.91
C VAL A 48 -1.94 5.00 5.31
N ASN A 49 -1.42 5.95 6.06
CA ASN A 49 -2.22 7.10 6.47
C ASN A 49 -2.16 8.15 5.38
N MET A 50 -3.26 8.31 4.65
CA MET A 50 -3.34 9.26 3.54
C MET A 50 -4.03 10.57 3.92
N SER A 51 -4.18 10.85 5.21
CA SER A 51 -4.76 12.12 5.64
C SER A 51 -3.88 13.28 5.20
N ASN A 52 -4.52 14.30 4.62
CA ASN A 52 -3.82 15.50 4.15
C ASN A 52 -2.72 15.21 3.14
N CYS A 53 -2.88 14.15 2.37
CA CYS A 53 -1.90 13.83 1.34
C CYS A 53 -2.02 14.81 0.17
N LYS A 54 -0.91 15.05 -0.49
CA LYS A 54 -0.87 15.91 -1.67
C LYS A 54 -1.07 15.14 -2.95
N GLN A 55 -0.90 13.83 -2.90
CA GLN A 55 -1.04 12.99 -4.06
C GLN A 55 -2.48 12.90 -4.49
N LYS A 56 -2.69 12.80 -5.78
CA LYS A 56 -4.01 12.59 -6.35
C LYS A 56 -4.42 11.13 -6.15
N LEU A 57 -5.63 10.91 -5.68
CA LEU A 57 -6.19 9.57 -5.53
C LEU A 57 -7.33 9.40 -6.51
N THR A 58 -7.32 8.31 -7.24
CA THR A 58 -8.39 7.96 -8.17
C THR A 58 -8.80 6.52 -7.96
N THR A 59 -9.99 6.16 -8.43
CA THR A 59 -10.49 4.79 -8.30
C THR A 59 -10.80 4.23 -9.67
N PHE A 60 -10.83 2.91 -9.76
CA PHE A 60 -11.32 2.26 -10.96
C PHE A 60 -12.84 2.36 -11.01
N ASN A 61 -13.38 2.26 -12.22
CA ASN A 61 -14.83 2.23 -12.40
C ASN A 61 -15.42 0.84 -12.16
N MET A 62 -14.72 0.01 -11.44
CA MET A 62 -15.15 -1.34 -11.10
C MET A 62 -15.24 -1.47 -9.60
N PRO A 63 -16.47 -1.32 -9.04
CA PRO A 63 -16.60 -1.34 -7.57
C PRO A 63 -16.18 -2.66 -6.92
N GLU A 64 -16.22 -3.76 -7.66
CA GLU A 64 -15.78 -5.04 -7.11
C GLU A 64 -14.27 -5.13 -6.95
N LEU A 65 -13.53 -4.23 -7.57
CA LEU A 65 -12.08 -4.14 -7.37
C LEU A 65 -11.81 -3.09 -6.33
N ASP A 66 -11.43 -3.53 -5.15
CA ASP A 66 -11.06 -2.60 -4.08
C ASP A 66 -9.68 -2.06 -4.39
N GLU A 67 -9.62 -1.09 -5.29
CA GLU A 67 -8.34 -0.56 -5.74
C GLU A 67 -8.39 0.94 -5.89
N ILE A 68 -7.45 1.60 -5.23
CA ILE A 68 -7.30 3.05 -5.29
C ILE A 68 -5.92 3.34 -5.84
N LEU A 69 -5.86 4.23 -6.80
CA LEU A 69 -4.62 4.60 -7.45
C LEU A 69 -4.07 5.87 -6.83
N CYS A 70 -2.88 5.79 -6.26
CA CYS A 70 -2.20 6.96 -5.72
C CYS A 70 -1.14 7.41 -6.72
N TRP A 71 -1.25 8.65 -7.18
CA TRP A 71 -0.37 9.20 -8.21
C TRP A 71 0.78 9.93 -7.53
N GLY A 72 1.84 9.19 -7.23
CA GLY A 72 3.02 9.78 -6.63
C GLY A 72 3.58 8.92 -5.51
N ASN A 73 4.72 9.34 -4.99
CA ASN A 73 5.38 8.65 -3.90
C ASN A 73 4.61 8.82 -2.60
N ILE A 74 4.68 7.81 -1.76
CA ILE A 74 4.11 7.88 -0.41
C ILE A 74 5.27 7.84 0.57
N GLU A 75 5.38 8.88 1.40
CA GLU A 75 6.49 9.01 2.33
C GLU A 75 6.50 7.90 3.39
N PRO A 76 7.68 7.45 3.83
CA PRO A 76 7.75 6.36 4.81
C PRO A 76 6.99 6.65 6.10
N GLU A 77 6.93 7.92 6.51
CA GLU A 77 6.26 8.30 7.76
C GLU A 77 4.78 7.98 7.77
N ARG A 78 4.18 7.80 6.60
CA ARG A 78 2.75 7.47 6.50
C ARG A 78 2.47 5.99 6.61
N ILE A 79 3.51 5.17 6.71
CA ILE A 79 3.38 3.72 6.52
C ILE A 79 3.69 3.00 7.82
N THR A 80 2.79 2.09 8.22
CA THR A 80 3.00 1.18 9.34
C THR A 80 2.63 -0.23 8.90
N ILE A 81 3.14 -1.23 9.61
CA ILE A 81 2.79 -2.61 9.32
C ILE A 81 1.44 -2.91 9.95
N PHE A 82 0.47 -3.25 9.11
CA PHE A 82 -0.85 -3.63 9.61
C PHE A 82 -0.85 -5.08 10.04
N ARG A 83 -0.36 -5.97 9.18
CA ARG A 83 -0.28 -7.37 9.50
C ARG A 83 1.06 -7.89 9.01
N GLY A 84 1.80 -8.43 9.94
CA GLY A 84 3.10 -9.00 9.61
C GLY A 84 2.98 -10.43 9.18
N TYR A 85 4.03 -10.88 8.63
CA TYR A 85 4.20 -12.24 8.20
C TYR A 85 4.76 -13.12 9.30
N ASN A 86 5.11 -12.50 10.37
CA ASN A 86 5.84 -13.14 11.45
C ASN A 86 4.95 -13.98 12.34
N GLU A 87 3.67 -13.98 12.08
CA GLU A 87 2.74 -14.78 12.85
C GLU A 87 2.93 -16.26 12.61
N GLY A 88 3.59 -16.53 11.55
CA GLY A 88 3.87 -17.91 11.22
C GLY A 88 4.92 -18.46 12.11
#